data_579f47884562216df73f0fb0391ed2d2
#
_entry.id   579f47884562216df73f0fb0391ed2d2
#
_cell.length_a   1.000
_cell.length_b   1.000
_cell.length_c   1.000
_cell.angle_alpha   90.00
_cell.angle_beta   90.00
_cell.angle_gamma   90.00
#
_symmetry.space_group_name_H-M   'P 1'
#
loop_
_entity.id
_entity.type
_entity.pdbx_description
1 polymer ?
#
loop_
_entity_poly.entity_id
_entity_poly.type
_entity_poly.pdbx_seq_one_letter_code
_entity_poly.pdbx_strand_id
1 'polypeptide(L)'
;MLMPDPDYVLRAVEVLKIAADALTTSAERLEPRQLERAIQLLANCRGKVVVAGVGKSGLVARKIASTLTSTGTAAVYLHPADALH
;
A
#
# COMPACT_ATOMS: atom_id res chain seq x y z
N MET A 1 -34.79 -6.50 -2.87
CA MET A 1 -33.41 -6.38 -3.39
C MET A 1 -33.46 -6.16 -4.89
N LEU A 2 -32.72 -5.17 -5.37
CA LEU A 2 -32.67 -4.91 -6.79
C LEU A 2 -31.85 -5.99 -7.50
N MET A 3 -32.34 -6.44 -8.64
CA MET A 3 -31.56 -7.33 -9.50
C MET A 3 -30.38 -6.58 -10.08
N PRO A 4 -29.18 -7.20 -10.11
CA PRO A 4 -28.03 -6.54 -10.74
C PRO A 4 -28.32 -6.25 -12.21
N ASP A 5 -28.09 -5.03 -12.64
CA ASP A 5 -28.11 -4.66 -14.05
C ASP A 5 -26.87 -5.22 -14.72
N PRO A 6 -26.95 -5.76 -15.96
CA PRO A 6 -25.75 -6.17 -16.72
C PRO A 6 -24.69 -5.06 -16.80
N ASP A 7 -25.10 -3.79 -16.82
CA ASP A 7 -24.18 -2.65 -16.82
C ASP A 7 -23.32 -2.57 -15.56
N TYR A 8 -23.80 -3.06 -14.42
CA TYR A 8 -23.01 -3.09 -13.19
C TYR A 8 -21.83 -4.05 -13.31
N VAL A 9 -22.04 -5.18 -13.99
CA VAL A 9 -20.98 -6.15 -14.25
C VAL A 9 -19.91 -5.52 -15.16
N LEU A 10 -20.35 -4.86 -16.23
CA LEU A 10 -19.44 -4.17 -17.15
C LEU A 10 -18.64 -3.08 -16.43
N ARG A 11 -19.29 -2.32 -15.57
CA ARG A 11 -18.61 -1.29 -14.76
C ARG A 11 -17.57 -1.90 -13.81
N ALA A 12 -17.92 -3.02 -13.18
CA ALA A 12 -16.97 -3.72 -12.30
C ALA A 12 -15.73 -4.18 -13.08
N VAL A 13 -15.94 -4.72 -14.28
CA VAL A 13 -14.84 -5.13 -15.16
C VAL A 13 -13.99 -3.92 -15.54
N GLU A 14 -14.61 -2.80 -15.90
CA GLU A 14 -13.90 -1.56 -16.24
C GLU A 14 -13.04 -1.06 -15.07
N VAL A 15 -13.59 -1.06 -13.87
CA VAL A 15 -12.85 -0.64 -12.66
C VAL A 15 -11.63 -1.52 -12.44
N LEU A 16 -11.80 -2.83 -12.59
CA LEU A 16 -10.67 -3.77 -12.45
C LEU A 16 -9.61 -3.54 -13.51
N LYS A 17 -10.01 -3.26 -14.74
CA LYS A 17 -9.06 -2.94 -15.81
C LYS A 17 -8.30 -1.65 -15.56
N ILE A 18 -9.01 -0.61 -15.08
CA ILE A 18 -8.37 0.65 -14.70
C ILE A 18 -7.34 0.42 -13.59
N ALA A 19 -7.70 -0.38 -12.59
CA ALA A 19 -6.78 -0.72 -11.50
C ALA A 19 -5.56 -1.49 -12.01
N ALA A 20 -5.77 -2.45 -12.91
CA ALA A 20 -4.68 -3.22 -13.52
C ALA A 20 -3.73 -2.32 -14.31
N ASP A 21 -4.27 -1.39 -15.10
CA ASP A 21 -3.48 -0.44 -15.88
C ASP A 21 -2.69 0.50 -14.96
N ALA A 22 -3.31 0.95 -13.87
CA ALA A 22 -2.63 1.78 -12.88
C ALA A 22 -1.44 1.06 -12.24
N LEU A 23 -1.59 -0.22 -11.91
CA LEU A 23 -0.51 -1.03 -11.38
C LEU A 23 0.63 -1.20 -12.40
N THR A 24 0.29 -1.49 -13.65
CA THR A 24 1.27 -1.61 -14.73
C THR A 24 2.04 -0.30 -14.92
N THR A 25 1.34 0.82 -14.96
CA THR A 25 1.95 2.14 -15.09
C THR A 25 2.86 2.45 -13.90
N SER A 26 2.42 2.12 -12.69
CA SER A 26 3.23 2.31 -11.48
C SER A 26 4.53 1.51 -11.54
N ALA A 27 4.45 0.26 -12.00
CA ALA A 27 5.62 -0.60 -12.16
C ALA A 27 6.64 0.01 -13.14
N GLU A 28 6.14 0.58 -14.24
CA GLU A 28 6.99 1.21 -15.25
C GLU A 28 7.63 2.51 -14.77
N ARG A 29 6.98 3.21 -13.85
CA ARG A 29 7.45 4.48 -13.31
C ARG A 29 8.36 4.34 -12.09
N LEU A 30 8.48 3.15 -11.53
CA LEU A 30 9.40 2.95 -10.42
C LEU A 30 10.83 3.25 -10.87
N GLU A 31 11.51 4.09 -10.09
CA GLU A 31 12.90 4.40 -10.34
C GLU A 31 13.74 3.34 -9.63
N PRO A 32 14.51 2.49 -10.37
CA PRO A 32 15.17 1.32 -9.78
C PRO A 32 16.12 1.65 -8.64
N ARG A 33 16.90 2.71 -8.75
CA ARG A 33 17.88 3.09 -7.72
C ARG A 33 17.21 3.57 -6.45
N GLN A 34 16.11 4.33 -6.58
CA GLN A 34 15.36 4.80 -5.41
C GLN A 34 14.68 3.64 -4.70
N LEU A 35 14.11 2.73 -5.48
CA LEU A 35 13.48 1.53 -4.90
C LEU A 35 14.51 0.66 -4.19
N GLU A 36 15.64 0.41 -4.83
CA GLU A 36 16.73 -0.36 -4.24
C GLU A 36 17.22 0.27 -2.92
N ARG A 37 17.37 1.59 -2.90
CA ARG A 37 17.76 2.30 -1.68
C ARG A 37 16.71 2.15 -0.58
N ALA A 38 15.44 2.27 -0.90
CA ALA A 38 14.37 2.09 0.06
C ALA A 38 14.37 0.67 0.64
N ILE A 39 14.54 -0.33 -0.21
CA ILE A 39 14.62 -1.73 0.22
C ILE A 39 15.81 -1.95 1.15
N GLN A 40 16.97 -1.41 0.81
CA GLN A 40 18.18 -1.52 1.65
C GLN A 40 17.98 -0.87 3.01
N LEU A 41 17.38 0.31 3.07
CA LEU A 41 17.08 0.99 4.32
C LEU A 41 16.16 0.16 5.21
N LEU A 42 15.12 -0.45 4.63
CA LEU A 42 14.19 -1.31 5.36
C LEU A 42 14.89 -2.60 5.81
N ALA A 43 15.64 -3.24 4.94
CA ALA A 43 16.31 -4.51 5.22
C ALA A 43 17.39 -4.37 6.30
N ASN A 44 18.07 -3.22 6.36
CA ASN A 44 19.14 -2.96 7.30
C ASN A 44 18.68 -2.21 8.57
N CYS A 45 17.39 -2.00 8.71
CA CYS A 45 16.83 -1.33 9.89
C CYS A 45 17.05 -2.21 11.13
N ARG A 46 17.75 -1.69 12.11
CA ARG A 46 18.02 -2.40 13.37
C ARG A 46 16.95 -2.15 14.43
N GLY A 47 16.23 -1.08 14.30
CA GLY A 47 15.14 -0.76 15.21
C GLY A 47 13.81 -1.17 14.62
N LYS A 48 12.85 -0.26 14.70
CA LYS A 48 11.48 -0.46 14.25
C LYS A 48 11.21 0.41 13.04
N VAL A 49 10.55 -0.16 12.03
CA VAL A 49 10.00 0.62 10.92
C VAL A 49 8.65 1.19 11.37
N VAL A 50 8.47 2.48 11.24
CA VAL A 50 7.21 3.14 11.53
C VAL A 50 6.56 3.53 10.21
N VAL A 51 5.34 3.04 9.98
CA VAL A 51 4.57 3.36 8.78
C VAL A 51 3.38 4.21 9.19
N ALA A 52 3.21 5.36 8.57
CA ALA A 52 2.16 6.30 8.93
C ALA A 52 1.37 6.72 7.70
N GLY A 53 0.10 7.05 7.91
CA GLY A 53 -0.77 7.54 6.86
C GLY A 53 -2.14 7.88 7.42
N VAL A 54 -2.88 8.72 6.72
CA VAL A 54 -4.23 9.16 7.12
C VAL A 54 -5.23 8.67 6.08
N GLY A 55 -6.45 8.39 6.51
CA GLY A 55 -7.52 7.97 5.61
C GLY A 55 -7.17 6.69 4.87
N LYS A 56 -7.33 6.69 3.56
CA LYS A 56 -7.01 5.52 2.72
C LYS A 56 -5.53 5.17 2.75
N SER A 57 -4.66 6.17 2.80
CA SER A 57 -3.22 5.96 2.97
C SER A 57 -2.91 5.28 4.31
N GLY A 58 -3.68 5.59 5.36
CA GLY A 58 -3.54 4.92 6.65
C GLY A 58 -3.88 3.43 6.59
N LEU A 59 -4.91 3.05 5.83
CA LEU A 59 -5.27 1.65 5.63
C LEU A 59 -4.15 0.89 4.90
N VAL A 60 -3.57 1.49 3.88
CA VAL A 60 -2.42 0.92 3.16
C VAL A 60 -1.21 0.81 4.08
N ALA A 61 -0.94 1.85 4.88
CA ALA A 61 0.17 1.85 5.83
C ALA A 61 0.03 0.71 6.85
N ARG A 62 -1.17 0.46 7.37
CA ARG A 62 -1.44 -0.67 8.27
C ARG A 62 -1.14 -2.00 7.60
N LYS A 63 -1.56 -2.16 6.35
CA LYS A 63 -1.30 -3.38 5.59
C LYS A 63 0.20 -3.59 5.39
N ILE A 64 0.93 -2.55 5.04
CA ILE A 64 2.38 -2.60 4.86
C ILE A 64 3.06 -3.01 6.17
N ALA A 65 2.71 -2.37 7.29
CA ALA A 65 3.29 -2.70 8.60
C ALA A 65 3.02 -4.15 8.98
N SER A 66 1.81 -4.63 8.75
CA SER A 66 1.43 -6.03 9.02
C SER A 66 2.23 -7.00 8.15
N THR A 67 2.40 -6.71 6.88
CA THR A 67 3.16 -7.54 5.94
C THR A 67 4.64 -7.58 6.32
N LEU A 68 5.23 -6.44 6.65
CA LEU A 68 6.62 -6.37 7.09
C LEU A 68 6.85 -7.21 8.35
N THR A 69 5.97 -7.08 9.34
CA THR A 69 6.04 -7.86 10.57
C THR A 69 5.94 -9.35 10.30
N SER A 70 5.01 -9.77 9.44
CA SER A 70 4.83 -11.18 9.07
C SER A 70 6.05 -11.76 8.35
N THR A 71 6.84 -10.93 7.69
CA THR A 71 8.01 -11.36 6.91
C THR A 71 9.33 -11.12 7.63
N GLY A 72 9.30 -10.79 8.92
CA GLY A 72 10.48 -10.74 9.77
C GLY A 72 11.06 -9.36 10.01
N THR A 73 10.43 -8.29 9.51
CA THR A 73 10.85 -6.91 9.78
C THR A 73 9.93 -6.30 10.84
N ALA A 74 10.50 -5.86 11.95
CA ALA A 74 9.72 -5.21 13.00
C ALA A 74 9.14 -3.89 12.47
N ALA A 75 7.82 -3.81 12.40
CA ALA A 75 7.13 -2.63 11.88
C ALA A 75 5.85 -2.37 12.65
N VAL A 76 5.52 -1.10 12.82
CA VAL A 76 4.29 -0.67 13.46
C VAL A 76 3.63 0.43 12.64
N TYR A 77 2.31 0.49 12.72
CA TYR A 77 1.55 1.60 12.18
C TYR A 77 1.40 2.68 13.25
N LEU A 78 1.60 3.94 12.84
CA LEU A 78 1.37 5.08 13.70
C LEU A 78 0.45 6.08 13.00
N HIS A 79 -0.70 6.37 13.62
CA HIS A 79 -1.56 7.42 13.11
C HIS A 79 -0.86 8.77 13.35
N PRO A 80 -0.78 9.66 12.32
CA PRO A 80 -0.08 10.93 12.45
C PRO A 80 -0.55 11.80 13.61
N ALA A 81 -1.83 11.75 13.96
CA ALA A 81 -2.37 12.48 15.11
C ALA A 81 -1.75 12.01 16.44
N ASP A 82 -1.44 10.72 16.56
CA ASP A 82 -0.83 10.16 17.78
C ASP A 82 0.66 10.53 17.88
N ALA A 83 1.29 10.84 16.76
CA ALA A 83 2.70 11.24 16.75
C ALA A 83 2.92 12.63 17.39
N LEU A 84 1.87 13.41 17.56
CA LEU A 84 1.94 14.75 18.18
C LEU A 84 1.91 14.69 19.71
N HIS A 85 1.68 13.53 20.26
CA HIS A 85 1.61 13.30 21.70
C HIS A 85 2.84 12.50 22.20
#